data_432fc384d63800f7daa16a03c1be4b78
#
_entry.id   432fc384d63800f7daa16a03c1be4b78
#
_cell.length_a   1.000
_cell.length_b   1.000
_cell.length_c   1.000
_cell.angle_alpha   90.00
_cell.angle_beta   90.00
_cell.angle_gamma   90.00
#
_symmetry.space_group_name_H-M   'P 1'
#
loop_
_entity.id
_entity.type
_entity.pdbx_description
1 polymer ?
#
loop_
_entity_poly.entity_id
_entity_poly.type
_entity_poly.pdbx_seq_one_letter_code
_entity_poly.pdbx_strand_id
1 'polypeptide(L)'
;MKVEDIKVGSLWSESRKNKFLWRMRYFNIVTKSEDKVSVTLTSNSNQAKTKARKILLTKAKRKIEQSELNILNSSLNINSLTFSSVANLWLNDCSRRLKPSTLNNRRKQIKRFVDEFGDQEMSQFTTFQIQVFFNSLNLKSGTVKGYFLTCKSIFDFAKRMEIISKDPTLNVKLSLSKKTLEDIKKQNRKLFTVEDLAKVLNRMRGSENPRTYFIALTIEFLFLTGLRYCELAALKEENYDRTRRIIKVETNLDYTKGVTKHTHTTTKTLSSYREVDLNDRALEIIEEYLKANHDNTYVGYENHGYIFCTRSGQPHNIGHLNRSFKYYGKETGLDKQFSCHCMRHSHISLLAEMGINQKVVMQRVGHATSTITNNIYTHVTPNMSKELNQKMNRINKIS
;
A
#
# COMPACT_ATOMS: atom_id res chain seq x y z
N MET A 1 0.06 -0.07 -21.61
CA MET A 1 1.15 0.55 -22.38
C MET A 1 1.79 1.65 -21.55
N LYS A 2 3.12 1.69 -21.40
CA LYS A 2 3.82 2.82 -20.77
C LYS A 2 3.78 4.01 -21.72
N VAL A 3 3.79 5.24 -21.18
CA VAL A 3 3.81 6.47 -21.99
C VAL A 3 5.06 6.54 -22.88
N GLU A 4 6.14 5.85 -22.46
CA GLU A 4 7.43 5.75 -23.15
C GLU A 4 7.37 4.86 -24.42
N ASP A 5 6.33 4.00 -24.54
CA ASP A 5 6.18 3.06 -25.66
C ASP A 5 5.43 3.69 -26.86
N ILE A 6 4.94 4.93 -26.74
CA ILE A 6 4.20 5.61 -27.81
C ILE A 6 5.20 6.22 -28.80
N LYS A 7 5.23 5.75 -30.04
CA LYS A 7 5.98 6.39 -31.11
C LYS A 7 5.39 7.76 -31.42
N VAL A 8 6.07 8.80 -31.00
CA VAL A 8 5.67 10.21 -31.20
C VAL A 8 6.50 10.85 -32.29
N GLY A 9 5.83 11.62 -33.14
CA GLY A 9 6.46 12.44 -34.16
C GLY A 9 6.77 13.87 -33.65
N SER A 10 6.80 14.82 -34.57
CA SER A 10 7.11 16.22 -34.28
C SER A 10 6.10 16.89 -33.37
N LEU A 11 6.61 17.75 -32.46
CA LEU A 11 5.82 18.66 -31.63
C LEU A 11 6.00 20.10 -32.16
N TRP A 12 4.91 20.78 -32.49
CA TRP A 12 4.92 22.17 -32.96
C TRP A 12 3.83 23.01 -32.34
N SER A 13 3.92 24.34 -32.43
CA SER A 13 2.90 25.26 -31.97
C SER A 13 2.50 26.26 -33.06
N GLU A 14 1.25 26.66 -33.05
CA GLU A 14 0.66 27.68 -33.92
C GLU A 14 0.15 28.83 -33.02
N SER A 15 0.42 30.07 -33.37
CA SER A 15 -0.10 31.25 -32.67
C SER A 15 -1.57 31.49 -33.06
N ARG A 16 -2.43 31.71 -32.03
CA ARG A 16 -3.86 32.02 -32.21
C ARG A 16 -4.29 33.04 -31.16
N LYS A 17 -4.57 34.29 -31.57
CA LYS A 17 -5.18 35.33 -30.70
C LYS A 17 -4.76 35.22 -29.24
N ASN A 18 -3.51 35.58 -28.91
CA ASN A 18 -2.90 35.54 -27.56
C ASN A 18 -2.81 34.16 -26.89
N LYS A 19 -2.95 33.05 -27.63
CA LYS A 19 -2.76 31.68 -27.15
C LYS A 19 -1.95 30.90 -28.18
N PHE A 20 -1.35 29.82 -27.74
CA PHE A 20 -0.56 28.89 -28.56
C PHE A 20 -1.21 27.54 -28.61
N LEU A 21 -1.55 27.08 -29.81
CA LEU A 21 -2.08 25.75 -30.06
C LEU A 21 -0.94 24.80 -30.31
N TRP A 22 -0.59 23.99 -29.31
CA TRP A 22 0.42 22.96 -29.41
C TRP A 22 -0.16 21.68 -30.00
N ARG A 23 0.55 21.07 -30.96
CA ARG A 23 0.16 19.83 -31.63
C ARG A 23 1.30 18.83 -31.65
N MET A 24 0.95 17.56 -31.56
CA MET A 24 1.89 16.44 -31.64
C MET A 24 1.30 15.32 -32.50
N ARG A 25 2.08 14.83 -33.45
CA ARG A 25 1.74 13.58 -34.17
C ARG A 25 2.14 12.38 -33.33
N TYR A 26 1.42 11.31 -33.44
CA TYR A 26 1.74 10.03 -32.85
C TYR A 26 1.25 8.89 -33.73
N PHE A 27 1.91 7.76 -33.68
CA PHE A 27 1.48 6.57 -34.38
C PHE A 27 0.52 5.78 -33.49
N ASN A 28 -0.70 5.59 -33.96
CA ASN A 28 -1.71 4.78 -33.29
C ASN A 28 -1.47 3.31 -33.69
N ILE A 29 -0.90 2.53 -32.78
CA ILE A 29 -0.55 1.12 -33.01
C ILE A 29 -1.78 0.23 -33.25
N VAL A 30 -2.95 0.67 -32.81
CA VAL A 30 -4.21 -0.06 -32.91
C VAL A 30 -4.83 0.10 -34.31
N THR A 31 -4.91 1.35 -34.80
CA THR A 31 -5.42 1.65 -36.14
C THR A 31 -4.34 1.57 -37.21
N LYS A 32 -3.07 1.34 -36.84
CA LYS A 32 -1.88 1.32 -37.72
C LYS A 32 -1.76 2.59 -38.56
N SER A 33 -2.18 3.75 -38.01
CA SER A 33 -2.18 5.04 -38.71
C SER A 33 -1.56 6.15 -37.85
N GLU A 34 -1.08 7.22 -38.53
CA GLU A 34 -0.72 8.45 -37.83
C GLU A 34 -1.95 9.27 -37.45
N ASP A 35 -1.95 9.77 -36.23
CA ASP A 35 -2.98 10.69 -35.73
C ASP A 35 -2.34 11.88 -35.00
N LYS A 36 -3.13 12.87 -34.63
CA LYS A 36 -2.68 14.08 -33.96
C LYS A 36 -3.50 14.42 -32.73
N VAL A 37 -2.81 14.98 -31.73
CA VAL A 37 -3.43 15.54 -30.52
C VAL A 37 -3.04 16.99 -30.37
N SER A 38 -3.89 17.79 -29.72
CA SER A 38 -3.65 19.22 -29.51
C SER A 38 -4.00 19.67 -28.12
N VAL A 39 -3.32 20.76 -27.66
CA VAL A 39 -3.64 21.48 -26.42
C VAL A 39 -3.33 22.95 -26.60
N THR A 40 -4.17 23.83 -26.06
CA THR A 40 -3.98 25.28 -26.10
C THR A 40 -3.37 25.74 -24.78
N LEU A 41 -2.26 26.49 -24.84
CA LEU A 41 -1.59 27.12 -23.70
C LEU A 41 -1.45 28.62 -23.96
N THR A 42 -1.21 29.39 -22.90
CA THR A 42 -1.07 30.84 -22.95
C THR A 42 0.35 31.30 -23.29
N SER A 43 1.33 30.39 -23.34
CA SER A 43 2.74 30.70 -23.56
C SER A 43 3.37 29.75 -24.58
N ASN A 44 4.45 30.22 -25.25
CA ASN A 44 5.31 29.45 -26.15
C ASN A 44 6.72 29.24 -25.59
N SER A 45 6.90 29.37 -24.28
CA SER A 45 8.19 29.16 -23.61
C SER A 45 8.61 27.70 -23.61
N ASN A 46 9.88 27.41 -23.32
CA ASN A 46 10.39 26.05 -23.17
C ASN A 46 9.66 25.26 -22.07
N GLN A 47 9.24 25.95 -20.99
CA GLN A 47 8.40 25.36 -19.94
C GLN A 47 7.02 24.98 -20.47
N ALA A 48 6.39 25.85 -21.28
CA ALA A 48 5.12 25.58 -21.93
C ALA A 48 5.24 24.40 -22.91
N LYS A 49 6.34 24.27 -23.65
CA LYS A 49 6.64 23.14 -24.54
C LYS A 49 6.70 21.82 -23.77
N THR A 50 7.41 21.80 -22.64
CA THR A 50 7.50 20.60 -21.77
C THR A 50 6.12 20.23 -21.20
N LYS A 51 5.35 21.22 -20.74
CA LYS A 51 3.98 21.03 -20.23
C LYS A 51 3.05 20.51 -21.33
N ALA A 52 3.13 21.11 -22.54
CA ALA A 52 2.36 20.69 -23.70
C ALA A 52 2.66 19.22 -24.04
N ARG A 53 3.94 18.84 -24.13
CA ARG A 53 4.36 17.46 -24.43
C ARG A 53 3.76 16.44 -23.47
N LYS A 54 3.78 16.74 -22.16
CA LYS A 54 3.22 15.86 -21.13
C LYS A 54 1.70 15.68 -21.28
N ILE A 55 0.97 16.77 -21.53
CA ILE A 55 -0.48 16.73 -21.75
C ILE A 55 -0.82 15.98 -23.03
N LEU A 56 -0.07 16.24 -24.13
CA LEU A 56 -0.32 15.63 -25.43
C LEU A 56 -0.01 14.13 -25.41
N LEU A 57 1.03 13.68 -24.72
CA LEU A 57 1.30 12.23 -24.51
C LEU A 57 0.15 11.56 -23.77
N THR A 58 -0.39 12.19 -22.74
CA THR A 58 -1.56 11.66 -22.01
C THR A 58 -2.81 11.60 -22.91
N LYS A 59 -3.01 12.60 -23.77
CA LYS A 59 -4.12 12.62 -24.73
C LYS A 59 -3.95 11.55 -25.83
N ALA A 60 -2.73 11.38 -26.36
CA ALA A 60 -2.43 10.33 -27.33
C ALA A 60 -2.73 8.94 -26.75
N LYS A 61 -2.28 8.69 -25.51
CA LYS A 61 -2.56 7.43 -24.81
C LYS A 61 -4.06 7.18 -24.67
N ARG A 62 -4.84 8.18 -24.25
CA ARG A 62 -6.31 8.04 -24.16
C ARG A 62 -6.96 7.74 -25.50
N LYS A 63 -6.48 8.36 -26.58
CA LYS A 63 -7.00 8.09 -27.93
C LYS A 63 -6.66 6.66 -28.42
N ILE A 64 -5.47 6.15 -28.13
CA ILE A 64 -5.10 4.77 -28.43
C ILE A 64 -6.01 3.81 -27.64
N GLU A 65 -6.15 4.03 -26.33
CA GLU A 65 -7.05 3.25 -25.45
C GLU A 65 -8.51 3.29 -25.95
N GLN A 66 -8.96 4.45 -26.46
CA GLN A 66 -10.30 4.59 -27.06
C GLN A 66 -10.44 3.86 -28.40
N SER A 67 -9.36 3.84 -29.22
CA SER A 67 -9.33 3.07 -30.46
C SER A 67 -9.36 1.57 -30.18
N GLU A 68 -8.63 1.09 -29.17
CA GLU A 68 -8.72 -0.29 -28.68
C GLU A 68 -10.15 -0.66 -28.30
N LEU A 69 -10.82 0.20 -27.53
CA LEU A 69 -12.22 0.04 -27.14
C LEU A 69 -13.19 0.05 -28.35
N ASN A 70 -12.94 0.93 -29.32
CA ASN A 70 -13.80 1.03 -30.51
C ASN A 70 -13.66 -0.18 -31.43
N ILE A 71 -12.44 -0.71 -31.61
CA ILE A 71 -12.21 -1.96 -32.38
C ILE A 71 -12.83 -3.14 -31.63
N LEU A 72 -12.65 -3.21 -30.30
CA LEU A 72 -13.38 -4.18 -29.47
C LEU A 72 -14.90 -4.10 -29.66
N ASN A 73 -15.45 -2.89 -29.67
CA ASN A 73 -16.88 -2.68 -29.83
C ASN A 73 -17.41 -2.94 -31.26
N SER A 74 -16.57 -2.70 -32.26
CA SER A 74 -16.97 -2.90 -33.69
C SER A 74 -16.74 -4.33 -34.20
N SER A 75 -15.87 -5.10 -33.54
CA SER A 75 -15.57 -6.50 -33.89
C SER A 75 -16.03 -7.50 -32.83
N LEU A 76 -16.91 -7.10 -31.91
CA LEU A 76 -17.43 -7.97 -30.84
C LEU A 76 -18.21 -9.17 -31.41
N ASN A 77 -17.48 -10.11 -31.93
CA ASN A 77 -17.82 -11.50 -31.68
C ASN A 77 -17.48 -11.76 -30.18
N ILE A 78 -18.44 -11.53 -29.29
CA ILE A 78 -18.32 -11.66 -27.84
C ILE A 78 -17.67 -13.00 -27.48
N ASN A 79 -17.88 -14.01 -28.31
CA ASN A 79 -17.38 -15.37 -28.15
C ASN A 79 -15.86 -15.53 -28.39
N SER A 80 -15.19 -14.54 -29.02
CA SER A 80 -13.74 -14.61 -29.32
C SER A 80 -12.88 -13.70 -28.44
N LEU A 81 -13.43 -13.14 -27.33
CA LEU A 81 -12.66 -12.31 -26.42
C LEU A 81 -11.64 -13.15 -25.63
N THR A 82 -10.37 -12.78 -25.77
CA THR A 82 -9.27 -13.44 -25.04
C THR A 82 -9.23 -13.01 -23.56
N PHE A 83 -8.58 -13.82 -22.73
CA PHE A 83 -8.36 -13.49 -21.31
C PHE A 83 -7.66 -12.14 -21.13
N SER A 84 -6.62 -11.84 -21.92
CA SER A 84 -5.92 -10.54 -21.88
C SER A 84 -6.86 -9.38 -22.15
N SER A 85 -7.74 -9.50 -23.15
CA SER A 85 -8.72 -8.45 -23.50
C SER A 85 -9.70 -8.20 -22.36
N VAL A 86 -10.26 -9.26 -21.79
CA VAL A 86 -11.21 -9.18 -20.67
C VAL A 86 -10.54 -8.68 -19.39
N ALA A 87 -9.31 -9.12 -19.11
CA ALA A 87 -8.54 -8.64 -17.96
C ALA A 87 -8.25 -7.13 -18.05
N ASN A 88 -7.98 -6.60 -19.24
CA ASN A 88 -7.81 -5.16 -19.45
C ASN A 88 -9.12 -4.39 -19.26
N LEU A 89 -10.25 -4.89 -19.77
CA LEU A 89 -11.57 -4.30 -19.51
C LEU A 89 -11.88 -4.26 -18.02
N TRP A 90 -11.66 -5.36 -17.32
CA TRP A 90 -11.82 -5.43 -15.87
C TRP A 90 -10.92 -4.45 -15.11
N LEU A 91 -9.63 -4.31 -15.51
CA LEU A 91 -8.72 -3.34 -14.92
C LEU A 91 -9.19 -1.89 -15.13
N ASN A 92 -9.77 -1.58 -16.30
CA ASN A 92 -10.30 -0.27 -16.60
C ASN A 92 -11.55 0.02 -15.73
N ASP A 93 -12.44 -0.95 -15.55
CA ASP A 93 -13.56 -0.84 -14.61
C ASP A 93 -13.04 -0.64 -13.17
N CYS A 94 -12.07 -1.44 -12.74
CA CYS A 94 -11.44 -1.31 -11.43
C CYS A 94 -10.78 0.07 -11.21
N SER A 95 -10.23 0.69 -12.26
CA SER A 95 -9.52 1.98 -12.16
C SER A 95 -10.41 3.13 -11.70
N ARG A 96 -11.72 3.03 -11.90
CA ARG A 96 -12.72 4.04 -11.51
C ARG A 96 -13.07 4.00 -10.02
N ARG A 97 -12.82 2.85 -9.35
CA ARG A 97 -13.29 2.60 -7.97
C ARG A 97 -12.18 2.15 -7.00
N LEU A 98 -11.04 1.67 -7.51
CA LEU A 98 -9.95 1.21 -6.65
C LEU A 98 -8.86 2.27 -6.50
N LYS A 99 -8.26 2.29 -5.31
CA LYS A 99 -7.07 3.11 -5.06
C LYS A 99 -5.91 2.70 -5.97
N PRO A 100 -5.04 3.64 -6.39
CA PRO A 100 -3.92 3.36 -7.30
C PRO A 100 -3.01 2.21 -6.85
N SER A 101 -2.73 2.13 -5.54
CA SER A 101 -1.92 1.05 -4.95
C SER A 101 -2.58 -0.33 -5.11
N THR A 102 -3.89 -0.41 -4.91
CA THR A 102 -4.65 -1.65 -5.09
C THR A 102 -4.68 -2.06 -6.56
N LEU A 103 -4.94 -1.11 -7.45
CA LEU A 103 -4.93 -1.36 -8.90
C LEU A 103 -3.56 -1.88 -9.38
N ASN A 104 -2.47 -1.28 -8.91
CA ASN A 104 -1.12 -1.72 -9.23
C ASN A 104 -0.85 -3.16 -8.75
N ASN A 105 -1.32 -3.50 -7.55
CA ASN A 105 -1.23 -4.88 -7.04
C ASN A 105 -2.05 -5.85 -7.90
N ARG A 106 -3.27 -5.47 -8.33
CA ARG A 106 -4.09 -6.29 -9.24
C ARG A 106 -3.39 -6.54 -10.57
N ARG A 107 -2.79 -5.50 -11.18
CA ARG A 107 -1.98 -5.66 -12.41
C ARG A 107 -0.84 -6.67 -12.24
N LYS A 108 -0.11 -6.61 -11.12
CA LYS A 108 0.96 -7.59 -10.83
C LYS A 108 0.43 -9.00 -10.63
N GLN A 109 -0.73 -9.15 -9.98
CA GLN A 109 -1.33 -10.45 -9.71
C GLN A 109 -1.83 -11.15 -10.98
N ILE A 110 -2.43 -10.39 -11.92
CA ILE A 110 -2.94 -10.98 -13.16
C ILE A 110 -1.84 -11.27 -14.18
N LYS A 111 -0.68 -10.60 -14.07
CA LYS A 111 0.40 -10.74 -15.07
C LYS A 111 0.74 -12.20 -15.32
N ARG A 112 0.97 -13.00 -14.27
CA ARG A 112 1.33 -14.41 -14.41
C ARG A 112 0.24 -15.23 -15.11
N PHE A 113 -1.03 -14.93 -14.89
CA PHE A 113 -2.15 -15.58 -15.54
C PHE A 113 -2.28 -15.13 -17.00
N VAL A 114 -1.99 -13.86 -17.28
CA VAL A 114 -1.91 -13.32 -18.65
C VAL A 114 -0.74 -13.92 -19.41
N ASP A 115 0.42 -14.09 -18.77
CA ASP A 115 1.61 -14.70 -19.39
C ASP A 115 1.33 -16.16 -19.81
N GLU A 116 0.47 -16.88 -19.10
CA GLU A 116 0.11 -18.29 -19.37
C GLU A 116 -1.08 -18.43 -20.33
N PHE A 117 -2.12 -17.64 -20.14
CA PHE A 117 -3.41 -17.82 -20.79
C PHE A 117 -3.91 -16.59 -21.56
N GLY A 118 -3.05 -15.60 -21.78
CA GLY A 118 -3.48 -14.31 -22.32
C GLY A 118 -4.22 -14.36 -23.63
N ASP A 119 -3.81 -15.24 -24.52
CA ASP A 119 -4.37 -15.40 -25.87
C ASP A 119 -5.52 -16.41 -25.94
N GLN A 120 -5.80 -17.12 -24.83
CA GLN A 120 -6.90 -18.08 -24.79
C GLN A 120 -8.24 -17.34 -24.72
N GLU A 121 -9.21 -17.80 -25.54
CA GLU A 121 -10.57 -17.28 -25.49
C GLU A 121 -11.25 -17.58 -24.15
N MET A 122 -12.01 -16.61 -23.63
CA MET A 122 -12.71 -16.74 -22.34
C MET A 122 -13.70 -17.91 -22.28
N SER A 123 -14.32 -18.22 -23.42
CA SER A 123 -15.29 -19.33 -23.58
C SER A 123 -14.66 -20.70 -23.43
N GLN A 124 -13.37 -20.85 -23.69
CA GLN A 124 -12.63 -22.11 -23.70
C GLN A 124 -12.08 -22.51 -22.33
N PHE A 125 -12.19 -21.64 -21.30
CA PHE A 125 -11.65 -21.95 -19.98
C PHE A 125 -12.47 -23.04 -19.28
N THR A 126 -11.75 -24.04 -18.79
CA THR A 126 -12.32 -25.11 -17.96
C THR A 126 -11.88 -24.99 -16.51
N THR A 127 -12.70 -25.48 -15.59
CA THR A 127 -12.33 -25.59 -14.16
C THR A 127 -11.03 -26.38 -13.98
N PHE A 128 -10.84 -27.43 -14.80
CA PHE A 128 -9.64 -28.28 -14.73
C PHE A 128 -8.36 -27.49 -15.03
N GLN A 129 -8.32 -26.70 -16.11
CA GLN A 129 -7.15 -25.88 -16.45
C GLN A 129 -6.78 -24.92 -15.33
N ILE A 130 -7.79 -24.22 -14.76
CA ILE A 130 -7.57 -23.27 -13.67
C ILE A 130 -7.07 -24.00 -12.41
N GLN A 131 -7.64 -25.17 -12.10
CA GLN A 131 -7.21 -26.00 -10.98
C GLN A 131 -5.75 -26.43 -11.12
N VAL A 132 -5.36 -26.93 -12.32
CA VAL A 132 -3.99 -27.36 -12.61
C VAL A 132 -3.02 -26.17 -12.47
N PHE A 133 -3.38 -25.00 -13.02
CA PHE A 133 -2.54 -23.79 -12.91
C PHE A 133 -2.31 -23.43 -11.44
N PHE A 134 -3.36 -23.35 -10.62
CA PHE A 134 -3.19 -22.97 -9.21
C PHE A 134 -2.46 -24.04 -8.39
N ASN A 135 -2.58 -25.31 -8.75
CA ASN A 135 -1.82 -26.39 -8.11
C ASN A 135 -0.34 -26.37 -8.47
N SER A 136 0.02 -25.89 -9.67
CA SER A 136 1.43 -25.77 -10.10
C SER A 136 2.19 -24.62 -9.42
N LEU A 137 1.48 -23.69 -8.76
CA LEU A 137 2.11 -22.52 -8.16
C LEU A 137 2.86 -22.87 -6.88
N ASN A 138 4.19 -22.93 -6.95
CA ASN A 138 5.03 -23.06 -5.75
C ASN A 138 5.21 -21.71 -5.04
N LEU A 139 4.14 -21.23 -4.41
CA LEU A 139 4.07 -19.95 -3.71
C LEU A 139 3.44 -20.10 -2.33
N LYS A 140 3.67 -19.09 -1.44
CA LYS A 140 3.01 -19.07 -0.13
C LYS A 140 1.48 -19.04 -0.28
N SER A 141 0.77 -19.79 0.54
CA SER A 141 -0.70 -19.95 0.52
C SER A 141 -1.45 -18.60 0.44
N GLY A 142 -1.00 -17.57 1.16
CA GLY A 142 -1.59 -16.22 1.10
C GLY A 142 -1.42 -15.55 -0.26
N THR A 143 -0.31 -15.79 -0.95
CA THR A 143 -0.05 -15.26 -2.30
C THR A 143 -0.90 -15.98 -3.34
N VAL A 144 -0.98 -17.32 -3.27
CA VAL A 144 -1.85 -18.15 -4.13
C VAL A 144 -3.30 -17.71 -3.99
N LYS A 145 -3.78 -17.53 -2.75
CA LYS A 145 -5.13 -17.03 -2.46
C LYS A 145 -5.38 -15.65 -3.08
N GLY A 146 -4.41 -14.74 -2.99
CA GLY A 146 -4.52 -13.42 -3.60
C GLY A 146 -4.62 -13.47 -5.12
N TYR A 147 -3.82 -14.31 -5.78
CA TYR A 147 -3.87 -14.52 -7.23
C TYR A 147 -5.20 -15.12 -7.66
N PHE A 148 -5.66 -16.15 -6.94
CA PHE A 148 -6.94 -16.79 -7.22
C PHE A 148 -8.12 -15.82 -7.09
N LEU A 149 -8.18 -15.02 -6.03
CA LEU A 149 -9.24 -14.03 -5.83
C LEU A 149 -9.26 -12.98 -6.95
N THR A 150 -8.08 -12.61 -7.49
CA THR A 150 -8.00 -11.68 -8.63
C THR A 150 -8.47 -12.35 -9.92
N CYS A 151 -8.03 -13.58 -10.19
CA CYS A 151 -8.48 -14.39 -11.31
C CYS A 151 -10.01 -14.58 -11.27
N LYS A 152 -10.54 -15.02 -10.13
CA LYS A 152 -11.99 -15.17 -9.91
C LYS A 152 -12.76 -13.88 -10.19
N SER A 153 -12.22 -12.72 -9.77
CA SER A 153 -12.88 -11.43 -10.01
C SER A 153 -12.95 -11.07 -11.50
N ILE A 154 -12.03 -11.56 -12.33
CA ILE A 154 -12.05 -11.37 -13.78
C ILE A 154 -13.12 -12.26 -14.43
N PHE A 155 -13.20 -13.54 -14.03
CA PHE A 155 -14.23 -14.45 -14.52
C PHE A 155 -15.65 -14.04 -14.07
N ASP A 156 -15.80 -13.56 -12.83
CA ASP A 156 -17.04 -12.98 -12.33
C ASP A 156 -17.45 -11.72 -13.14
N PHE A 157 -16.49 -10.86 -13.49
CA PHE A 157 -16.71 -9.73 -14.38
C PHE A 157 -17.17 -10.21 -15.77
N ALA A 158 -16.47 -11.19 -16.36
CA ALA A 158 -16.81 -11.75 -17.66
C ALA A 158 -18.22 -12.35 -17.69
N LYS A 159 -18.61 -13.04 -16.61
CA LYS A 159 -19.98 -13.58 -16.46
C LYS A 159 -21.04 -12.48 -16.36
N ARG A 160 -20.78 -11.43 -15.56
CA ARG A 160 -21.70 -10.27 -15.44
C ARG A 160 -21.84 -9.48 -16.73
N MET A 161 -20.81 -9.48 -17.59
CA MET A 161 -20.84 -8.85 -18.91
C MET A 161 -21.30 -9.82 -20.01
N GLU A 162 -21.82 -10.99 -19.64
CA GLU A 162 -22.35 -12.01 -20.55
C GLU A 162 -21.34 -12.52 -21.61
N ILE A 163 -20.02 -12.30 -21.34
CA ILE A 163 -18.93 -12.81 -22.19
C ILE A 163 -18.80 -14.33 -22.06
N ILE A 164 -19.12 -14.87 -20.89
CA ILE A 164 -19.17 -16.31 -20.61
C ILE A 164 -20.50 -16.66 -19.91
N SER A 165 -21.05 -17.81 -20.22
CA SER A 165 -22.27 -18.31 -19.59
C SER A 165 -22.01 -18.93 -18.22
N LYS A 166 -20.84 -19.57 -18.04
CA LYS A 166 -20.47 -20.30 -16.81
C LYS A 166 -19.11 -19.83 -16.29
N ASP A 167 -19.04 -19.56 -14.99
CA ASP A 167 -17.77 -19.21 -14.31
C ASP A 167 -16.99 -20.50 -13.98
N PRO A 168 -15.82 -20.74 -14.63
CA PRO A 168 -15.02 -21.92 -14.40
C PRO A 168 -14.28 -21.91 -13.05
N THR A 169 -14.26 -20.78 -12.32
CA THR A 169 -13.56 -20.68 -11.02
C THR A 169 -14.40 -21.18 -9.84
N LEU A 170 -15.72 -21.38 -10.02
CA LEU A 170 -16.64 -21.69 -8.92
C LEU A 170 -16.26 -22.96 -8.15
N ASN A 171 -15.81 -23.99 -8.87
CA ASN A 171 -15.49 -25.30 -8.29
C ASN A 171 -13.98 -25.51 -8.04
N VAL A 172 -13.14 -24.48 -8.27
CA VAL A 172 -11.70 -24.56 -7.99
C VAL A 172 -11.47 -24.61 -6.49
N LYS A 173 -10.71 -25.61 -6.02
CA LYS A 173 -10.31 -25.76 -4.62
C LYS A 173 -8.82 -25.52 -4.49
N LEU A 174 -8.43 -24.49 -3.73
CA LEU A 174 -7.02 -24.22 -3.50
C LEU A 174 -6.43 -25.22 -2.50
N SER A 175 -5.38 -25.90 -2.91
CA SER A 175 -4.56 -26.75 -2.04
C SER A 175 -3.64 -25.85 -1.19
N LEU A 176 -4.18 -25.30 -0.10
CA LEU A 176 -3.42 -24.43 0.79
C LEU A 176 -2.72 -25.27 1.86
N SER A 177 -1.43 -25.02 2.07
CA SER A 177 -0.68 -25.64 3.16
C SER A 177 -1.29 -25.29 4.51
N LYS A 178 -1.43 -26.28 5.39
CA LYS A 178 -1.83 -26.05 6.79
C LYS A 178 -0.76 -25.21 7.49
N LYS A 179 -1.18 -24.43 8.48
CA LYS A 179 -0.23 -23.70 9.34
C LYS A 179 0.68 -24.70 10.05
N THR A 180 1.97 -24.45 9.98
CA THR A 180 3.01 -25.26 10.64
C THR A 180 3.48 -24.59 11.93
N LEU A 181 4.19 -25.33 12.78
CA LEU A 181 4.89 -24.76 13.95
C LEU A 181 5.87 -23.65 13.53
N GLU A 182 6.47 -23.80 12.35
CA GLU A 182 7.36 -22.78 11.81
C GLU A 182 6.63 -21.47 11.47
N ASP A 183 5.37 -21.54 11.00
CA ASP A 183 4.55 -20.34 10.75
C ASP A 183 4.20 -19.64 12.07
N ILE A 184 3.98 -20.38 13.15
CA ILE A 184 3.78 -19.83 14.49
C ILE A 184 5.06 -19.13 14.96
N LYS A 185 6.23 -19.77 14.84
CA LYS A 185 7.52 -19.14 15.15
C LYS A 185 7.75 -17.86 14.33
N LYS A 186 7.41 -17.86 13.02
CA LYS A 186 7.48 -16.66 12.16
C LYS A 186 6.53 -15.55 12.63
N GLN A 187 5.37 -15.89 13.21
CA GLN A 187 4.49 -14.87 13.79
C GLN A 187 5.07 -14.27 15.07
N ASN A 188 5.64 -15.09 15.96
CA ASN A 188 6.26 -14.64 17.19
C ASN A 188 7.48 -13.72 16.94
N ARG A 189 8.24 -13.95 15.85
CA ARG A 189 9.32 -13.05 15.43
C ARG A 189 8.87 -11.63 15.08
N LYS A 190 7.56 -11.40 14.88
CA LYS A 190 6.99 -10.07 14.61
C LYS A 190 6.65 -9.28 15.87
N LEU A 191 6.64 -9.94 17.03
CA LEU A 191 6.26 -9.34 18.29
C LEU A 191 7.51 -8.97 19.07
N PHE A 192 7.61 -7.71 19.46
CA PHE A 192 8.66 -7.14 20.29
C PHE A 192 8.10 -6.88 21.69
N THR A 193 8.81 -7.30 22.72
CA THR A 193 8.59 -6.79 24.06
C THR A 193 9.17 -5.38 24.19
N VAL A 194 8.91 -4.71 25.31
CA VAL A 194 9.51 -3.40 25.61
C VAL A 194 11.03 -3.51 25.65
N GLU A 195 11.56 -4.58 26.27
CA GLU A 195 13.00 -4.85 26.43
C GLU A 195 13.66 -5.15 25.07
N ASP A 196 13.02 -5.95 24.20
CA ASP A 196 13.50 -6.22 22.86
C ASP A 196 13.67 -4.92 22.06
N LEU A 197 12.64 -4.08 22.11
CA LEU A 197 12.66 -2.81 21.40
C LEU A 197 13.69 -1.86 21.99
N ALA A 198 13.78 -1.76 23.31
CA ALA A 198 14.76 -0.89 24.00
C ALA A 198 16.21 -1.22 23.58
N LYS A 199 16.58 -2.51 23.48
CA LYS A 199 17.89 -2.93 23.01
C LYS A 199 18.20 -2.37 21.61
N VAL A 200 17.25 -2.47 20.68
CA VAL A 200 17.45 -2.00 19.31
C VAL A 200 17.49 -0.46 19.26
N LEU A 201 16.58 0.22 19.95
CA LEU A 201 16.54 1.67 19.98
C LEU A 201 17.82 2.28 20.60
N ASN A 202 18.33 1.70 21.68
CA ASN A 202 19.58 2.15 22.30
C ASN A 202 20.76 1.98 21.34
N ARG A 203 20.82 0.86 20.60
CA ARG A 203 21.86 0.66 19.58
C ARG A 203 21.73 1.68 18.43
N MET A 204 20.52 2.02 18.04
CA MET A 204 20.28 3.03 17.01
C MET A 204 20.63 4.44 17.47
N ARG A 205 20.30 4.81 18.71
CA ARG A 205 20.61 6.12 19.30
C ARG A 205 22.10 6.33 19.53
N GLY A 206 22.85 5.25 19.82
CA GLY A 206 24.31 5.27 19.94
C GLY A 206 25.04 5.33 18.58
N SER A 207 24.32 5.51 17.47
CA SER A 207 24.95 5.68 16.15
C SER A 207 25.47 7.10 15.97
N GLU A 208 26.65 7.25 15.37
CA GLU A 208 27.25 8.54 15.01
C GLU A 208 26.40 9.30 13.94
N ASN A 209 25.51 8.61 13.24
CA ASN A 209 24.66 9.23 12.23
C ASN A 209 23.39 9.83 12.86
N PRO A 210 23.25 11.18 12.92
CA PRO A 210 22.11 11.83 13.54
C PRO A 210 20.75 11.44 12.95
N ARG A 211 20.72 11.03 11.67
CA ARG A 211 19.48 10.55 11.02
C ARG A 211 18.97 9.27 11.67
N THR A 212 19.86 8.42 12.16
CA THR A 212 19.51 7.16 12.81
C THR A 212 18.76 7.40 14.11
N TYR A 213 19.11 8.45 14.84
CA TYR A 213 18.42 8.88 16.03
C TYR A 213 16.95 9.19 15.76
N PHE A 214 16.63 10.02 14.75
CA PHE A 214 15.26 10.34 14.36
C PHE A 214 14.50 9.12 13.82
N ILE A 215 15.18 8.20 13.15
CA ILE A 215 14.58 6.93 12.73
C ILE A 215 14.19 6.10 13.98
N ALA A 216 15.04 6.07 15.01
CA ALA A 216 14.73 5.37 16.26
C ALA A 216 13.52 5.98 16.95
N LEU A 217 13.42 7.32 17.04
CA LEU A 217 12.23 8.01 17.55
C LEU A 217 10.97 7.67 16.77
N THR A 218 11.05 7.60 15.43
CA THR A 218 9.91 7.21 14.57
C THR A 218 9.44 5.79 14.87
N ILE A 219 10.38 4.84 15.05
CA ILE A 219 10.06 3.44 15.36
C ILE A 219 9.44 3.32 16.75
N GLU A 220 9.99 4.05 17.73
CA GLU A 220 9.45 4.11 19.08
C GLU A 220 8.02 4.67 19.08
N PHE A 221 7.78 5.77 18.37
CA PHE A 221 6.46 6.37 18.27
C PHE A 221 5.43 5.43 17.62
N LEU A 222 5.81 4.68 16.60
CA LEU A 222 4.96 3.64 16.00
C LEU A 222 4.59 2.55 17.00
N PHE A 223 5.52 2.16 17.88
CA PHE A 223 5.27 1.20 18.94
C PHE A 223 4.32 1.76 20.01
N LEU A 224 4.51 3.00 20.45
CA LEU A 224 3.71 3.65 21.48
C LEU A 224 2.26 3.95 21.05
N THR A 225 2.05 4.20 19.75
CA THR A 225 0.75 4.64 19.22
C THR A 225 0.00 3.56 18.43
N GLY A 226 0.72 2.55 17.94
CA GLY A 226 0.15 1.52 17.07
C GLY A 226 -0.29 2.01 15.69
N LEU A 227 0.14 3.19 15.25
CA LEU A 227 -0.18 3.74 13.93
C LEU A 227 0.34 2.86 12.80
N ARG A 228 -0.35 2.89 11.65
CA ARG A 228 0.25 2.42 10.41
C ARG A 228 1.30 3.43 9.95
N TYR A 229 2.38 2.92 9.34
CA TYR A 229 3.42 3.83 8.86
C TYR A 229 2.89 4.95 7.93
N CYS A 230 1.95 4.63 7.01
CA CYS A 230 1.38 5.64 6.11
C CYS A 230 0.49 6.66 6.83
N GLU A 231 -0.09 6.33 7.97
CA GLU A 231 -0.82 7.24 8.86
C GLU A 231 0.18 8.19 9.54
N LEU A 232 1.24 7.65 10.17
CA LEU A 232 2.30 8.44 10.79
C LEU A 232 2.96 9.40 9.79
N ALA A 233 3.31 8.92 8.60
CA ALA A 233 3.98 9.71 7.58
C ALA A 233 3.10 10.84 7.01
N ALA A 234 1.77 10.76 7.19
CA ALA A 234 0.81 11.77 6.81
C ALA A 234 0.55 12.81 7.90
N LEU A 235 1.03 12.58 9.15
CA LEU A 235 0.79 13.49 10.27
C LEU A 235 1.48 14.83 10.05
N LYS A 236 0.69 15.88 10.16
CA LYS A 236 1.12 17.27 10.15
C LYS A 236 0.90 17.91 11.51
N GLU A 237 1.51 19.07 11.74
CA GLU A 237 1.36 19.83 12.99
C GLU A 237 -0.11 20.13 13.31
N GLU A 238 -0.93 20.42 12.30
CA GLU A 238 -2.38 20.66 12.44
C GLU A 238 -3.16 19.43 12.97
N ASN A 239 -2.58 18.25 12.88
CA ASN A 239 -3.18 17.01 13.41
C ASN A 239 -2.83 16.76 14.89
N TYR A 240 -1.94 17.57 15.48
CA TYR A 240 -1.52 17.44 16.87
C TYR A 240 -2.20 18.47 17.75
N ASP A 241 -2.98 18.01 18.71
CA ASP A 241 -3.58 18.84 19.75
C ASP A 241 -2.78 18.68 21.05
N ARG A 242 -1.90 19.68 21.31
CA ARG A 242 -1.02 19.68 22.48
C ARG A 242 -1.81 19.73 23.79
N THR A 243 -2.90 20.49 23.83
CA THR A 243 -3.70 20.70 25.05
C THR A 243 -4.43 19.41 25.43
N ARG A 244 -5.04 18.74 24.44
CA ARG A 244 -5.74 17.47 24.66
C ARG A 244 -4.80 16.26 24.66
N ARG A 245 -3.53 16.44 24.29
CA ARG A 245 -2.51 15.39 24.20
C ARG A 245 -2.91 14.27 23.24
N ILE A 246 -3.45 14.64 22.08
CA ILE A 246 -3.94 13.70 21.07
C ILE A 246 -3.36 14.00 19.68
N ILE A 247 -3.36 12.98 18.84
CA ILE A 247 -3.20 13.14 17.40
C ILE A 247 -4.49 12.70 16.68
N LYS A 248 -4.84 13.43 15.61
CA LYS A 248 -5.97 13.11 14.72
C LYS A 248 -5.46 12.37 13.49
N VAL A 249 -5.91 11.13 13.33
CA VAL A 249 -5.55 10.29 12.18
C VAL A 249 -6.63 10.42 11.12
N GLU A 250 -6.39 11.22 10.10
CA GLU A 250 -7.39 11.60 9.08
C GLU A 250 -7.03 11.12 7.69
N THR A 251 -5.74 11.03 7.40
CA THR A 251 -5.24 10.74 6.06
C THR A 251 -4.15 9.68 6.06
N ASN A 252 -3.85 9.16 4.88
CA ASN A 252 -2.72 8.27 4.62
C ASN A 252 -1.90 8.82 3.46
N LEU A 253 -0.59 8.65 3.51
CA LEU A 253 0.28 8.93 2.37
C LEU A 253 0.32 7.75 1.39
N ASP A 254 0.05 8.03 0.12
CA ASP A 254 0.23 7.09 -0.99
C ASP A 254 1.55 7.36 -1.70
N TYR A 255 2.49 6.42 -1.62
CA TYR A 255 3.81 6.49 -2.23
C TYR A 255 3.90 5.79 -3.59
N THR A 256 2.79 5.39 -4.21
CA THR A 256 2.82 4.64 -5.49
C THR A 256 3.54 5.39 -6.61
N LYS A 257 3.62 6.72 -6.51
CA LYS A 257 4.36 7.59 -7.45
C LYS A 257 5.75 8.02 -6.95
N GLY A 258 6.22 7.46 -5.83
CA GLY A 258 7.47 7.83 -5.18
C GLY A 258 7.28 8.82 -4.02
N VAL A 259 8.35 9.00 -3.22
CA VAL A 259 8.31 9.82 -1.99
C VAL A 259 8.09 11.30 -2.29
N THR A 260 8.69 11.82 -3.35
CA THR A 260 8.55 13.23 -3.77
C THR A 260 7.25 13.54 -4.52
N LYS A 261 6.50 12.53 -4.92
CA LYS A 261 5.23 12.64 -5.65
C LYS A 261 4.10 11.96 -4.88
N HIS A 262 4.21 11.90 -3.57
CA HIS A 262 3.17 11.36 -2.71
C HIS A 262 1.88 12.18 -2.80
N THR A 263 0.78 11.54 -2.53
CA THR A 263 -0.53 12.17 -2.44
C THR A 263 -1.19 11.79 -1.14
N HIS A 264 -1.82 12.76 -0.49
CA HIS A 264 -2.72 12.47 0.61
C HIS A 264 -3.95 11.75 0.07
N THR A 265 -4.28 10.63 0.67
CA THR A 265 -5.50 9.87 0.36
C THR A 265 -6.34 9.75 1.62
N THR A 266 -7.65 9.76 1.46
CA THR A 266 -8.56 9.44 2.57
C THR A 266 -8.21 8.08 3.16
N THR A 267 -8.46 7.90 4.43
CA THR A 267 -8.35 6.59 5.09
C THR A 267 -9.23 5.55 4.37
N LYS A 268 -8.92 4.26 4.51
CA LYS A 268 -9.65 3.19 3.77
C LYS A 268 -11.11 3.04 4.20
N THR A 269 -11.41 3.39 5.44
CA THR A 269 -12.74 3.23 6.06
C THR A 269 -12.98 4.38 7.04
N LEU A 270 -14.23 4.69 7.35
CA LEU A 270 -14.62 5.63 8.39
C LEU A 270 -14.01 5.26 9.76
N SER A 271 -13.86 3.97 10.05
CA SER A 271 -13.22 3.48 11.28
C SER A 271 -11.72 3.77 11.38
N SER A 272 -11.10 4.21 10.27
CA SER A 272 -9.69 4.63 10.28
C SER A 272 -9.53 6.10 10.71
N TYR A 273 -10.61 6.90 10.65
CA TYR A 273 -10.65 8.25 11.22
C TYR A 273 -10.78 8.13 12.73
N ARG A 274 -9.79 8.59 13.46
CA ARG A 274 -9.76 8.46 14.93
C ARG A 274 -8.81 9.43 15.59
N GLU A 275 -9.05 9.69 16.84
CA GLU A 275 -8.11 10.32 17.75
C GLU A 275 -7.30 9.24 18.50
N VAL A 276 -6.04 9.52 18.77
CA VAL A 276 -5.14 8.64 19.52
C VAL A 276 -4.50 9.43 20.62
N ASP A 277 -4.80 9.04 21.89
CA ASP A 277 -4.18 9.64 23.08
C ASP A 277 -2.68 9.32 23.12
N LEU A 278 -1.89 10.30 23.53
CA LEU A 278 -0.45 10.23 23.63
C LEU A 278 -0.01 10.16 25.11
N ASN A 279 0.84 9.21 25.41
CA ASN A 279 1.57 9.17 26.68
C ASN A 279 2.72 10.19 26.67
N ASP A 280 3.33 10.44 27.84
CA ASP A 280 4.39 11.45 28.00
C ASP A 280 5.54 11.22 27.01
N ARG A 281 5.97 9.98 26.84
CA ARG A 281 7.06 9.66 25.91
C ARG A 281 6.73 9.95 24.43
N ALA A 282 5.50 9.68 24.01
CA ALA A 282 5.05 10.02 22.67
C ALA A 282 4.97 11.53 22.44
N LEU A 283 4.59 12.30 23.48
CA LEU A 283 4.63 13.76 23.43
C LEU A 283 6.05 14.29 23.29
N GLU A 284 6.98 13.81 24.12
CA GLU A 284 8.41 14.17 24.02
C GLU A 284 8.95 13.95 22.61
N ILE A 285 8.61 12.83 21.99
CA ILE A 285 9.04 12.51 20.60
C ILE A 285 8.49 13.51 19.59
N ILE A 286 7.20 13.89 19.70
CA ILE A 286 6.62 14.90 18.81
C ILE A 286 7.31 16.25 18.99
N GLU A 287 7.46 16.71 20.23
CA GLU A 287 8.08 18.00 20.53
C GLU A 287 9.53 18.05 20.04
N GLU A 288 10.27 16.96 20.17
CA GLU A 288 11.64 16.87 19.67
C GLU A 288 11.70 16.97 18.12
N TYR A 289 10.75 16.33 17.42
CA TYR A 289 10.62 16.46 15.97
C TYR A 289 10.23 17.89 15.56
N LEU A 290 9.25 18.49 16.22
CA LEU A 290 8.79 19.85 15.95
C LEU A 290 9.92 20.86 16.14
N LYS A 291 10.67 20.72 17.25
CA LYS A 291 11.85 21.56 17.50
C LYS A 291 12.90 21.38 16.39
N ALA A 292 13.26 20.14 16.05
CA ALA A 292 14.24 19.87 15.01
C ALA A 292 13.82 20.36 13.62
N ASN A 293 12.51 20.32 13.31
CA ASN A 293 11.97 20.87 12.07
C ASN A 293 11.99 22.39 12.06
N HIS A 294 11.68 23.03 13.18
CA HIS A 294 11.71 24.49 13.33
C HIS A 294 13.15 25.05 13.22
N ASP A 295 14.08 24.42 13.92
CA ASP A 295 15.49 24.83 13.97
C ASP A 295 16.30 24.38 12.73
N ASN A 296 15.63 23.84 11.70
CA ASN A 296 16.28 23.25 10.54
C ASN A 296 16.85 24.29 9.59
N THR A 297 18.17 24.35 9.50
CA THR A 297 18.93 25.28 8.64
C THR A 297 19.43 24.65 7.33
N TYR A 298 18.99 23.42 7.01
CA TYR A 298 19.42 22.75 5.77
C TYR A 298 18.94 23.50 4.52
N VAL A 299 19.83 23.87 3.61
CA VAL A 299 19.55 24.67 2.40
C VAL A 299 18.46 24.06 1.50
N GLY A 300 18.26 22.75 1.53
CA GLY A 300 17.22 22.04 0.78
C GLY A 300 15.98 21.71 1.61
N TYR A 301 15.76 22.37 2.75
CA TYR A 301 14.57 22.16 3.57
C TYR A 301 13.38 22.93 3.01
N GLU A 302 12.28 22.21 2.79
CA GLU A 302 10.98 22.78 2.45
C GLU A 302 9.96 22.37 3.51
N ASN A 303 9.42 23.34 4.24
CA ASN A 303 8.42 23.05 5.25
C ASN A 303 7.07 22.70 4.61
N HIS A 304 6.70 21.43 4.66
CA HIS A 304 5.40 20.92 4.22
C HIS A 304 4.44 20.64 5.40
N GLY A 305 4.81 21.03 6.60
CA GLY A 305 4.04 20.86 7.84
C GLY A 305 4.07 19.43 8.41
N TYR A 306 4.87 18.50 7.87
CA TYR A 306 4.97 17.14 8.40
C TYR A 306 5.74 17.12 9.73
N ILE A 307 5.21 16.40 10.73
CA ILE A 307 5.90 16.18 12.00
C ILE A 307 7.10 15.24 11.77
N PHE A 308 6.86 14.04 11.25
CA PHE A 308 7.86 13.00 11.05
C PHE A 308 8.51 13.09 9.67
N CYS A 309 9.40 14.05 9.48
CA CYS A 309 10.06 14.28 8.20
C CYS A 309 11.58 14.12 8.26
N THR A 310 12.18 14.06 7.09
CA THR A 310 13.63 14.12 6.90
C THR A 310 14.13 15.55 6.99
N ARG A 311 15.43 15.76 7.05
CA ARG A 311 16.03 17.10 7.02
C ARG A 311 15.63 17.95 5.79
N SER A 312 15.05 17.36 4.73
CA SER A 312 14.55 18.09 3.57
C SER A 312 13.04 18.40 3.67
N GLY A 313 12.37 18.14 4.81
CA GLY A 313 10.95 18.38 5.02
C GLY A 313 10.02 17.31 4.41
N GLN A 314 10.57 16.29 3.75
CA GLN A 314 9.80 15.23 3.15
C GLN A 314 9.58 14.07 4.14
N PRO A 315 8.42 13.38 4.12
CA PRO A 315 8.22 12.20 4.94
C PRO A 315 9.29 11.14 4.71
N HIS A 316 9.68 10.41 5.75
CA HIS A 316 10.63 9.32 5.63
C HIS A 316 10.18 8.27 4.61
N ASN A 317 11.10 7.61 3.92
CA ASN A 317 10.79 6.45 3.09
C ASN A 317 10.73 5.19 3.95
N ILE A 318 9.61 4.44 3.89
CA ILE A 318 9.44 3.20 4.69
C ILE A 318 10.54 2.16 4.40
N GLY A 319 11.03 2.08 3.16
CA GLY A 319 12.12 1.18 2.81
C GLY A 319 13.42 1.55 3.50
N HIS A 320 13.68 2.84 3.69
CA HIS A 320 14.85 3.32 4.42
C HIS A 320 14.71 3.03 5.93
N LEU A 321 13.56 3.35 6.53
CA LEU A 321 13.29 3.03 7.93
C LEU A 321 13.46 1.53 8.21
N ASN A 322 12.86 0.68 7.38
CA ASN A 322 12.97 -0.77 7.55
C ASN A 322 14.39 -1.31 7.37
N ARG A 323 15.19 -0.74 6.44
CA ARG A 323 16.61 -1.11 6.28
C ARG A 323 17.43 -0.74 7.49
N SER A 324 17.28 0.48 8.00
CA SER A 324 17.96 0.96 9.18
C SER A 324 17.58 0.12 10.41
N PHE A 325 16.28 -0.08 10.65
CA PHE A 325 15.77 -0.91 11.75
C PHE A 325 16.29 -2.35 11.69
N LYS A 326 16.34 -2.93 10.48
CA LYS A 326 16.88 -4.28 10.28
C LYS A 326 18.40 -4.35 10.51
N TYR A 327 19.14 -3.34 10.07
CA TYR A 327 20.59 -3.28 10.23
C TYR A 327 20.97 -3.29 11.72
N TYR A 328 20.50 -2.30 12.47
CA TYR A 328 20.79 -2.18 13.90
C TYR A 328 20.14 -3.31 14.73
N GLY A 329 18.95 -3.75 14.32
CA GLY A 329 18.28 -4.85 14.99
C GLY A 329 19.05 -6.18 14.91
N LYS A 330 19.71 -6.46 13.79
CA LYS A 330 20.58 -7.66 13.66
C LYS A 330 21.79 -7.60 14.58
N GLU A 331 22.35 -6.42 14.82
CA GLU A 331 23.50 -6.24 15.73
C GLU A 331 23.14 -6.57 17.18
N THR A 332 21.87 -6.59 17.56
CA THR A 332 21.41 -6.96 18.92
C THR A 332 21.33 -8.47 19.16
N GLY A 333 21.53 -9.30 18.13
CA GLY A 333 21.38 -10.75 18.20
C GLY A 333 19.93 -11.26 18.34
N LEU A 334 18.93 -10.40 18.31
CA LEU A 334 17.52 -10.79 18.45
C LEU A 334 17.00 -11.51 17.18
N ASP A 335 16.37 -12.67 17.38
CA ASP A 335 15.67 -13.39 16.29
C ASP A 335 14.28 -12.81 16.05
N LYS A 336 14.24 -11.60 15.48
CA LYS A 336 13.02 -10.85 15.20
C LYS A 336 12.91 -10.41 13.73
N GLN A 337 11.67 -10.13 13.31
CA GLN A 337 11.41 -9.53 12.00
C GLN A 337 11.40 -8.00 12.14
N PHE A 338 12.45 -7.33 11.77
CA PHE A 338 12.60 -5.88 11.90
C PHE A 338 11.85 -5.15 10.77
N SER A 339 10.66 -4.63 11.07
CA SER A 339 9.89 -3.76 10.17
C SER A 339 8.96 -2.84 10.96
N CYS A 340 8.68 -1.66 10.42
CA CYS A 340 7.76 -0.70 11.05
C CYS A 340 6.35 -1.30 11.29
N HIS A 341 5.92 -2.24 10.46
CA HIS A 341 4.62 -2.89 10.65
C HIS A 341 4.57 -3.80 11.89
N CYS A 342 5.73 -4.35 12.29
CA CYS A 342 5.84 -5.16 13.51
C CYS A 342 5.56 -4.32 14.77
N MET A 343 5.84 -3.02 14.75
CA MET A 343 5.58 -2.12 15.89
C MET A 343 4.10 -2.07 16.23
N ARG A 344 3.24 -2.00 15.22
CA ARG A 344 1.79 -2.06 15.42
C ARG A 344 1.32 -3.42 15.97
N HIS A 345 1.89 -4.53 15.50
CA HIS A 345 1.59 -5.85 16.05
C HIS A 345 2.00 -5.95 17.51
N SER A 346 3.19 -5.43 17.84
CA SER A 346 3.72 -5.41 19.20
C SER A 346 2.89 -4.50 20.12
N HIS A 347 2.45 -3.34 19.64
CA HIS A 347 1.54 -2.45 20.38
C HIS A 347 0.24 -3.17 20.76
N ILE A 348 -0.39 -3.88 19.81
CA ILE A 348 -1.62 -4.64 20.06
C ILE A 348 -1.36 -5.77 21.06
N SER A 349 -0.22 -6.47 20.94
CA SER A 349 0.17 -7.55 21.88
C SER A 349 0.38 -6.99 23.27
N LEU A 350 1.08 -5.88 23.41
CA LEU A 350 1.32 -5.20 24.70
C LEU A 350 0.00 -4.81 25.38
N LEU A 351 -0.93 -4.20 24.65
CA LEU A 351 -2.23 -3.83 25.19
C LEU A 351 -3.07 -5.06 25.59
N ALA A 352 -2.94 -6.15 24.83
CA ALA A 352 -3.58 -7.42 25.18
C ALA A 352 -2.98 -8.00 26.48
N GLU A 353 -1.66 -7.96 26.65
CA GLU A 353 -0.95 -8.38 27.86
C GLU A 353 -1.34 -7.57 29.08
N MET A 354 -1.61 -6.27 28.89
CA MET A 354 -2.16 -5.37 29.92
C MET A 354 -3.64 -5.64 30.25
N GLY A 355 -4.29 -6.60 29.58
CA GLY A 355 -5.69 -6.93 29.81
C GLY A 355 -6.69 -5.90 29.25
N ILE A 356 -6.25 -5.01 28.33
CA ILE A 356 -7.12 -3.99 27.74
C ILE A 356 -8.18 -4.66 26.86
N ASN A 357 -9.41 -4.19 27.00
CA ASN A 357 -10.53 -4.72 26.22
C ASN A 357 -10.27 -4.64 24.72
N GLN A 358 -10.50 -5.74 24.01
CA GLN A 358 -10.24 -5.86 22.58
C GLN A 358 -10.93 -4.78 21.73
N LYS A 359 -12.17 -4.37 22.08
CA LYS A 359 -12.89 -3.31 21.35
C LYS A 359 -12.15 -1.99 21.44
N VAL A 360 -11.61 -1.66 22.63
CA VAL A 360 -10.83 -0.44 22.87
C VAL A 360 -9.56 -0.46 22.02
N VAL A 361 -8.85 -1.61 22.00
CA VAL A 361 -7.65 -1.78 21.16
C VAL A 361 -7.98 -1.64 19.68
N MET A 362 -9.08 -2.26 19.20
CA MET A 362 -9.52 -2.12 17.81
C MET A 362 -9.83 -0.67 17.44
N GLN A 363 -10.50 0.07 18.31
CA GLN A 363 -10.80 1.49 18.11
C GLN A 363 -9.51 2.31 18.05
N ARG A 364 -8.60 2.14 19.02
CA ARG A 364 -7.31 2.83 19.07
C ARG A 364 -6.48 2.63 17.80
N VAL A 365 -6.38 1.39 17.32
CA VAL A 365 -5.59 1.11 16.12
C VAL A 365 -6.37 1.27 14.80
N GLY A 366 -7.69 1.47 14.83
CA GLY A 366 -8.52 1.60 13.62
C GLY A 366 -8.64 0.31 12.82
N HIS A 367 -9.01 -0.80 13.48
CA HIS A 367 -9.34 -2.07 12.82
C HIS A 367 -10.85 -2.17 12.60
N ALA A 368 -11.27 -2.23 11.34
CA ALA A 368 -12.68 -2.41 10.97
C ALA A 368 -13.21 -3.83 11.26
N THR A 369 -12.32 -4.84 11.31
CA THR A 369 -12.67 -6.24 11.59
C THR A 369 -11.81 -6.80 12.72
N SER A 370 -12.41 -7.65 13.53
CA SER A 370 -11.73 -8.28 14.66
C SER A 370 -10.67 -9.31 14.27
N THR A 371 -10.70 -9.82 13.04
CA THR A 371 -9.87 -10.96 12.61
C THR A 371 -8.37 -10.77 12.89
N ILE A 372 -7.82 -9.57 12.61
CA ILE A 372 -6.40 -9.29 12.82
C ILE A 372 -6.10 -9.17 14.31
N THR A 373 -6.96 -8.47 15.04
CA THR A 373 -6.82 -8.30 16.49
C THR A 373 -6.99 -9.63 17.21
N ASN A 374 -8.01 -10.43 16.85
CA ASN A 374 -8.22 -11.76 17.39
C ASN A 374 -7.01 -12.67 17.20
N ASN A 375 -6.40 -12.67 16.02
CA ASN A 375 -5.21 -13.47 15.77
C ASN A 375 -4.02 -13.10 16.67
N ILE A 376 -3.95 -11.85 17.15
CA ILE A 376 -2.91 -11.40 18.09
C ILE A 376 -3.30 -11.77 19.52
N TYR A 377 -4.56 -11.56 19.89
CA TYR A 377 -5.08 -11.93 21.22
C TYR A 377 -5.10 -13.43 21.48
N THR A 378 -5.24 -14.27 20.44
CA THR A 378 -5.16 -15.75 20.59
C THR A 378 -3.74 -16.24 20.84
N HIS A 379 -2.72 -15.44 20.60
CA HIS A 379 -1.37 -15.70 21.04
C HIS A 379 -1.24 -15.27 22.51
N VAL A 380 -1.83 -16.09 23.40
CA VAL A 380 -1.63 -15.93 24.86
C VAL A 380 -0.13 -15.95 25.12
N THR A 381 0.38 -14.81 25.61
CA THR A 381 1.80 -14.74 25.94
C THR A 381 2.09 -15.63 27.16
N PRO A 382 3.30 -16.13 27.33
CA PRO A 382 3.68 -16.90 28.52
C PRO A 382 3.38 -16.17 29.83
N ASN A 383 3.40 -14.85 29.82
CA ASN A 383 3.09 -14.03 30.99
C ASN A 383 1.60 -14.06 31.35
N MET A 384 0.71 -13.97 30.36
CA MET A 384 -0.75 -14.10 30.58
C MET A 384 -1.11 -15.49 31.12
N SER A 385 -0.46 -16.57 30.62
CA SER A 385 -0.63 -17.92 31.16
C SER A 385 -0.18 -18.05 32.60
N LYS A 386 0.96 -17.42 32.98
CA LYS A 386 1.44 -17.38 34.38
C LYS A 386 0.45 -16.63 35.27
N GLU A 387 -0.03 -15.47 34.81
CA GLU A 387 -1.00 -14.66 35.55
C GLU A 387 -2.33 -15.39 35.73
N LEU A 388 -2.81 -16.09 34.68
CA LEU A 388 -3.99 -16.93 34.77
C LEU A 388 -3.79 -18.01 35.83
N ASN A 389 -2.67 -18.74 35.81
CA ASN A 389 -2.37 -19.77 36.80
C ASN A 389 -2.31 -19.20 38.25
N GLN A 390 -1.74 -18.00 38.43
CA GLN A 390 -1.76 -17.31 39.73
C GLN A 390 -3.17 -16.95 40.19
N LYS A 391 -4.01 -16.45 39.28
CA LYS A 391 -5.42 -16.17 39.56
C LYS A 391 -6.21 -17.46 39.85
N MET A 392 -5.97 -18.54 39.08
CA MET A 392 -6.58 -19.85 39.32
C MET A 392 -6.18 -20.44 40.66
N ASN A 393 -4.93 -20.32 41.07
CA ASN A 393 -4.45 -20.75 42.39
C ASN A 393 -5.13 -20.04 43.58
N ARG A 394 -5.70 -18.86 43.36
CA ARG A 394 -6.53 -18.19 44.37
C ARG A 394 -7.94 -18.81 44.57
N ILE A 395 -8.39 -19.62 43.59
CA ILE A 395 -9.67 -20.31 43.60
C ILE A 395 -9.54 -21.72 44.25
N ASN A 396 -8.38 -22.09 44.79
CA ASN A 396 -8.06 -23.43 45.31
C ASN A 396 -8.84 -23.90 46.56
N LYS A 397 -9.90 -23.21 46.95
CA LYS A 397 -10.80 -23.72 47.99
C LYS A 397 -12.24 -23.45 47.60
N ILE A 398 -12.77 -24.34 46.73
CA ILE A 398 -14.20 -24.62 46.68
C ILE A 398 -14.39 -25.83 47.62
N SER A 399 -14.61 -25.53 48.92
CA SER A 399 -15.03 -26.51 49.90
C SER A 399 -16.48 -26.21 50.25
#